data_a540deaa8e629d0c2d9f80d745b6132f
#
_entry.id   a540deaa8e629d0c2d9f80d745b6132f
#
_cell.length_a   1.000
_cell.length_b   1.000
_cell.length_c   1.000
_cell.angle_alpha   90.00
_cell.angle_beta   90.00
_cell.angle_gamma   90.00
#
_symmetry.space_group_name_H-M   'P 1'
#
loop_
_entity.id
_entity.type
_entity.pdbx_description
1 polymer ?
#
loop_
_entity_poly.entity_id
_entity_poly.type
_entity_poly.pdbx_seq_one_letter_code
_entity_poly.pdbx_strand_id
1 'polypeptide(L)'
;MPHIEELRRQRAGINEQVQALATIDASGGTLTAEQLTEFANLQQQFTDISAKIERLEAAERAAALVAKPVKATQQGPAVIVKAEPKQYTGAGMTRMVMSIAAAKGDLRDAAVFAAEELNDQSVSMAISTAAGSGGALIPENMQNEVIELLSDRTIVRKLGARSIPLPNGNLSLPRSAGGATASYTGEGKDAKSSESKFDDVKLNAKTMIALVPMSNQLIGRAGFNVEQLVLQDILTAISVREDKAFMRDDGTGDTPIGMKARATQWNRLLPWEAGSTINLNTVDEYLDKIILMAMDGNSLMIRCGWGMSNRTYMKLFGLRDGNGNKVYPEMAQGMLKGYPIQHTSAIPVNLGESGKESEIYFAD
;
A
#
# COMPACT_ATOMS: atom_id res chain seq x y z
N MET A 1 -10.51 37.81 26.53
CA MET A 1 -11.19 39.16 26.66
C MET A 1 -10.53 40.15 25.70
N PRO A 2 -11.27 40.87 24.87
CA PRO A 2 -10.70 41.73 23.83
C PRO A 2 -9.79 42.85 24.36
N HIS A 3 -10.00 43.28 25.61
CA HIS A 3 -9.26 44.39 26.19
C HIS A 3 -7.78 44.03 26.54
N ILE A 4 -7.48 42.82 26.98
CA ILE A 4 -6.09 42.39 27.27
C ILE A 4 -5.29 42.26 26.00
N GLU A 5 -5.88 41.73 24.93
CA GLU A 5 -5.21 41.60 23.64
C GLU A 5 -4.90 42.98 23.03
N GLU A 6 -5.76 43.92 23.20
CA GLU A 6 -5.54 45.27 22.74
C GLU A 6 -4.39 45.95 23.49
N LEU A 7 -4.31 45.79 24.81
CA LEU A 7 -3.18 46.28 25.62
C LEU A 7 -1.86 45.61 25.26
N ARG A 8 -1.88 44.30 24.91
CA ARG A 8 -0.69 43.60 24.41
C ARG A 8 -0.22 44.13 23.06
N ARG A 9 -1.15 44.46 22.14
CA ARG A 9 -0.81 45.12 20.87
C ARG A 9 -0.21 46.48 21.06
N GLN A 10 -0.80 47.32 21.96
CA GLN A 10 -0.26 48.63 22.29
C GLN A 10 1.15 48.53 22.89
N ARG A 11 1.39 47.59 23.81
CA ARG A 11 2.71 47.34 24.36
C ARG A 11 3.73 46.90 23.29
N ALA A 12 3.33 46.07 22.33
CA ALA A 12 4.21 45.66 21.24
C ALA A 12 4.60 46.86 20.35
N GLY A 13 3.65 47.73 19.99
CA GLY A 13 3.94 48.93 19.21
C GLY A 13 4.89 49.92 19.93
N ILE A 14 4.69 50.11 21.25
CA ILE A 14 5.60 50.93 22.05
C ILE A 14 6.99 50.31 22.14
N ASN A 15 7.08 48.98 22.25
CA ASN A 15 8.37 48.29 22.28
C ASN A 15 9.15 48.45 20.97
N GLU A 16 8.48 48.41 19.81
CA GLU A 16 9.11 48.71 18.52
C GLU A 16 9.70 50.09 18.44
N GLN A 17 8.97 51.11 18.98
CA GLN A 17 9.45 52.49 19.02
C GLN A 17 10.66 52.67 19.98
N VAL A 18 10.60 52.02 21.15
CA VAL A 18 11.72 51.99 22.11
C VAL A 18 12.95 51.35 21.50
N GLN A 19 12.79 50.22 20.80
CA GLN A 19 13.90 49.53 20.13
C GLN A 19 14.46 50.36 18.97
N ALA A 20 13.63 51.06 18.20
CA ALA A 20 14.11 51.92 17.13
C ALA A 20 14.98 53.06 17.66
N LEU A 21 14.61 53.67 18.79
CA LEU A 21 15.47 54.67 19.42
C LEU A 21 16.72 54.10 20.09
N ALA A 22 16.60 52.91 20.70
CA ALA A 22 17.75 52.22 21.29
C ALA A 22 18.80 51.76 20.24
N THR A 23 18.36 51.39 19.02
CA THR A 23 19.30 51.06 17.93
C THR A 23 20.08 52.24 17.43
N ILE A 24 19.56 53.47 17.49
CA ILE A 24 20.28 54.69 17.15
C ILE A 24 21.41 54.94 18.18
N ASP A 25 21.13 54.74 19.45
CA ASP A 25 22.11 54.85 20.53
C ASP A 25 23.20 53.77 20.44
N ALA A 26 22.79 52.52 20.18
CA ALA A 26 23.73 51.40 20.04
C ALA A 26 24.62 51.49 18.80
N SER A 27 24.23 52.20 17.74
CA SER A 27 25.02 52.41 16.52
C SER A 27 26.02 53.58 16.65
N GLY A 28 26.17 54.19 17.84
CA GLY A 28 27.09 55.25 18.12
C GLY A 28 26.57 56.66 17.73
N GLY A 29 25.29 56.79 17.46
CA GLY A 29 24.61 58.11 17.28
C GLY A 29 24.27 58.73 18.63
N THR A 30 24.47 60.02 18.79
CA THR A 30 23.99 60.74 19.96
C THR A 30 22.53 61.12 19.79
N LEU A 31 21.68 60.64 20.70
CA LEU A 31 20.26 61.00 20.72
C LEU A 31 20.11 62.51 21.04
N THR A 32 19.21 63.17 20.33
CA THR A 32 18.87 64.56 20.63
C THR A 32 18.13 64.69 21.96
N ALA A 33 18.12 65.85 22.61
CA ALA A 33 17.44 66.08 23.87
C ALA A 33 15.91 65.77 23.78
N GLU A 34 15.32 65.97 22.60
CA GLU A 34 13.91 65.64 22.33
C GLU A 34 13.71 64.10 22.25
N GLN A 35 14.61 63.39 21.62
CA GLN A 35 14.57 61.90 21.51
C GLN A 35 14.82 61.23 22.86
N LEU A 36 15.64 61.81 23.75
CA LEU A 36 15.82 61.32 25.11
C LEU A 36 14.54 61.45 25.96
N THR A 37 13.82 62.57 25.80
CA THR A 37 12.52 62.78 26.52
C THR A 37 11.44 61.85 25.96
N GLU A 38 11.42 61.60 24.66
CA GLU A 38 10.52 60.68 24.01
C GLU A 38 10.78 59.22 24.43
N PHE A 39 12.04 58.82 24.48
CA PHE A 39 12.47 57.50 24.97
C PHE A 39 12.03 57.26 26.41
N ALA A 40 12.24 58.24 27.31
CA ALA A 40 11.79 58.12 28.70
C ALA A 40 10.29 58.02 28.82
N ASN A 41 9.50 58.77 28.02
CA ASN A 41 8.05 58.70 27.99
C ASN A 41 7.56 57.34 27.47
N LEU A 42 8.15 56.80 26.40
CA LEU A 42 7.80 55.49 25.85
C LEU A 42 8.10 54.38 26.85
N GLN A 43 9.25 54.49 27.57
CA GLN A 43 9.62 53.51 28.58
C GLN A 43 8.66 53.52 29.77
N GLN A 44 8.16 54.69 30.14
CA GLN A 44 7.16 54.84 31.18
C GLN A 44 5.79 54.22 30.74
N GLN A 45 5.39 54.52 29.51
CA GLN A 45 4.18 53.93 28.94
C GLN A 45 4.25 52.39 28.84
N PHE A 46 5.40 51.85 28.47
CA PHE A 46 5.64 50.43 28.44
C PHE A 46 5.48 49.78 29.80
N THR A 47 6.05 50.40 30.86
CA THR A 47 5.93 49.89 32.23
C THR A 47 4.51 49.98 32.74
N ASP A 48 3.79 51.08 32.46
CA ASP A 48 2.40 51.30 32.90
C ASP A 48 1.44 50.28 32.24
N ILE A 49 1.60 50.03 30.95
CA ILE A 49 0.79 49.04 30.22
C ILE A 49 1.14 47.61 30.68
N SER A 50 2.39 47.32 30.92
CA SER A 50 2.81 46.02 31.47
C SER A 50 2.20 45.75 32.84
N ALA A 51 2.22 46.76 33.73
CA ALA A 51 1.59 46.64 35.06
C ALA A 51 0.05 46.54 34.99
N LYS A 52 -0.59 47.12 33.96
CA LYS A 52 -2.04 46.91 33.72
C LYS A 52 -2.35 45.53 33.25
N ILE A 53 -1.57 44.97 32.32
CA ILE A 53 -1.71 43.61 31.83
C ILE A 53 -1.55 42.61 32.99
N GLU A 54 -0.52 42.74 33.80
CA GLU A 54 -0.25 41.88 34.95
C GLU A 54 -1.39 41.88 35.97
N ARG A 55 -1.95 43.08 36.29
CA ARG A 55 -3.09 43.18 37.18
C ARG A 55 -4.36 42.52 36.62
N LEU A 56 -4.62 42.66 35.34
CA LEU A 56 -5.76 42.03 34.70
C LEU A 56 -5.60 40.50 34.62
N GLU A 57 -4.43 40.02 34.30
CA GLU A 57 -4.13 38.59 34.32
C GLU A 57 -4.18 37.98 35.74
N ALA A 58 -3.76 38.72 36.77
CA ALA A 58 -3.90 38.29 38.15
C ALA A 58 -5.37 38.25 38.58
N ALA A 59 -6.18 39.22 38.16
CA ALA A 59 -7.61 39.22 38.41
C ALA A 59 -8.34 38.06 37.70
N GLU A 60 -7.95 37.75 36.46
CA GLU A 60 -8.50 36.59 35.74
C GLU A 60 -8.12 35.25 36.41
N ARG A 61 -6.88 35.10 36.87
CA ARG A 61 -6.44 33.92 37.63
C ARG A 61 -7.21 33.80 38.94
N ALA A 62 -7.42 34.89 39.67
CA ALA A 62 -8.22 34.94 40.89
C ALA A 62 -9.70 34.58 40.61
N ALA A 63 -10.27 35.10 39.54
CA ALA A 63 -11.62 34.75 39.11
C ALA A 63 -11.77 33.29 38.69
N ALA A 64 -10.77 32.74 38.00
CA ALA A 64 -10.73 31.33 37.62
C ALA A 64 -10.64 30.39 38.82
N LEU A 65 -9.91 30.78 39.87
CA LEU A 65 -9.82 30.01 41.13
C LEU A 65 -11.11 30.02 41.95
N VAL A 66 -11.91 31.08 41.84
CA VAL A 66 -13.19 31.23 42.54
C VAL A 66 -14.38 30.76 41.70
N ALA A 67 -14.17 30.44 40.43
CA ALA A 67 -15.21 29.96 39.54
C ALA A 67 -15.79 28.64 40.08
N LYS A 68 -16.97 28.67 40.63
CA LYS A 68 -17.74 27.46 40.98
C LYS A 68 -18.13 26.76 39.68
N PRO A 69 -18.01 25.44 39.59
CA PRO A 69 -18.49 24.71 38.43
C PRO A 69 -19.98 25.02 38.27
N VAL A 70 -20.35 25.64 37.17
CA VAL A 70 -21.75 25.86 36.81
C VAL A 70 -22.35 24.47 36.68
N LYS A 71 -23.28 24.10 37.60
CA LYS A 71 -24.10 22.90 37.40
C LYS A 71 -24.83 23.13 36.07
N ALA A 72 -24.53 22.25 35.11
CA ALA A 72 -25.18 22.23 33.82
C ALA A 72 -26.68 22.06 34.01
N THR A 73 -27.41 23.17 34.06
CA THR A 73 -28.86 23.20 34.00
C THR A 73 -29.22 23.87 32.70
N GLN A 74 -29.19 23.13 31.69
CA GLN A 74 -30.04 23.09 30.52
C GLN A 74 -29.36 22.21 29.47
N GLN A 75 -29.99 21.08 29.22
CA GLN A 75 -29.74 20.30 28.03
C GLN A 75 -30.12 21.19 26.82
N GLY A 76 -29.17 21.95 26.33
CA GLY A 76 -29.15 22.31 24.93
C GLY A 76 -29.05 20.98 24.14
N PRO A 77 -29.54 20.88 22.91
CA PRO A 77 -29.41 19.68 22.14
C PRO A 77 -27.94 19.24 22.22
N ALA A 78 -27.72 18.05 22.74
CA ALA A 78 -26.38 17.52 22.85
C ALA A 78 -25.77 17.61 21.45
N VAL A 79 -24.75 18.45 21.30
CA VAL A 79 -23.91 18.37 20.09
C VAL A 79 -23.26 17.00 20.20
N ILE A 80 -23.88 16.03 19.54
CA ILE A 80 -23.29 14.72 19.34
C ILE A 80 -22.07 15.01 18.46
N VAL A 81 -20.92 15.21 19.07
CA VAL A 81 -19.66 15.14 18.36
C VAL A 81 -19.57 13.68 17.91
N LYS A 82 -20.03 13.41 16.69
CA LYS A 82 -19.81 12.10 16.08
C LYS A 82 -18.31 11.88 16.14
N ALA A 83 -17.88 10.83 16.83
CA ALA A 83 -16.47 10.48 16.92
C ALA A 83 -15.92 10.34 15.49
N GLU A 84 -14.77 10.92 15.24
CA GLU A 84 -14.10 10.72 13.96
C GLU A 84 -13.94 9.23 13.71
N PRO A 85 -14.25 8.74 12.52
CA PRO A 85 -14.15 7.32 12.21
C PRO A 85 -12.72 6.88 12.35
N LYS A 86 -12.48 5.76 13.04
CA LYS A 86 -11.13 5.18 13.19
C LYS A 86 -10.52 4.95 11.82
N GLN A 87 -9.33 5.49 11.60
CA GLN A 87 -8.57 5.29 10.39
C GLN A 87 -7.69 4.04 10.53
N TYR A 88 -7.76 3.16 9.55
CA TYR A 88 -6.87 2.01 9.35
C TYR A 88 -6.60 1.86 7.86
N THR A 89 -5.52 1.20 7.50
CA THR A 89 -5.14 1.03 6.10
C THR A 89 -6.26 0.32 5.32
N GLY A 90 -6.76 0.92 4.23
CA GLY A 90 -7.88 0.42 3.44
C GLY A 90 -9.28 0.81 3.94
N ALA A 91 -9.40 1.58 5.04
CA ALA A 91 -10.71 2.03 5.56
C ALA A 91 -11.51 2.83 4.53
N GLY A 92 -10.87 3.75 3.83
CA GLY A 92 -11.50 4.59 2.81
C GLY A 92 -12.13 3.76 1.69
N MET A 93 -11.42 2.76 1.18
CA MET A 93 -11.95 1.87 0.15
C MET A 93 -13.17 1.07 0.64
N THR A 94 -13.09 0.53 1.86
CA THR A 94 -14.18 -0.27 2.43
C THR A 94 -15.43 0.58 2.63
N ARG A 95 -15.30 1.79 3.19
CA ARG A 95 -16.41 2.72 3.38
C ARG A 95 -17.02 3.18 2.08
N MET A 96 -16.20 3.39 1.05
CA MET A 96 -16.67 3.70 -0.30
C MET A 96 -17.53 2.56 -0.85
N VAL A 97 -17.07 1.31 -0.76
CA VAL A 97 -17.83 0.13 -1.21
C VAL A 97 -19.13 -0.02 -0.42
N MET A 98 -19.11 0.15 0.91
CA MET A 98 -20.29 0.07 1.75
C MET A 98 -21.30 1.17 1.43
N SER A 99 -20.85 2.40 1.20
CA SER A 99 -21.72 3.53 0.83
C SER A 99 -22.42 3.30 -0.52
N ILE A 100 -21.69 2.82 -1.52
CA ILE A 100 -22.25 2.48 -2.84
C ILE A 100 -23.24 1.32 -2.71
N ALA A 101 -22.94 0.33 -1.89
CA ALA A 101 -23.83 -0.80 -1.65
C ALA A 101 -25.11 -0.38 -0.91
N ALA A 102 -25.02 0.50 0.10
CA ALA A 102 -26.16 1.04 0.83
C ALA A 102 -27.10 1.84 -0.08
N ALA A 103 -26.52 2.63 -0.97
CA ALA A 103 -27.26 3.46 -1.94
C ALA A 103 -27.69 2.67 -3.21
N LYS A 104 -27.51 1.35 -3.24
CA LYS A 104 -27.89 0.48 -4.38
C LYS A 104 -27.30 0.93 -5.73
N GLY A 105 -26.11 1.54 -5.68
CA GLY A 105 -25.38 2.03 -6.85
C GLY A 105 -25.64 3.49 -7.21
N ASP A 106 -26.52 4.21 -6.52
CA ASP A 106 -26.66 5.66 -6.70
C ASP A 106 -25.50 6.39 -6.00
N LEU A 107 -24.66 7.06 -6.80
CA LEU A 107 -23.47 7.74 -6.28
C LEU A 107 -23.77 8.98 -5.45
N ARG A 108 -24.93 9.63 -5.68
CA ARG A 108 -25.33 10.81 -4.90
C ARG A 108 -25.77 10.39 -3.50
N ASP A 109 -26.62 9.39 -3.44
CA ASP A 109 -27.09 8.83 -2.16
C ASP A 109 -25.94 8.16 -1.40
N ALA A 110 -24.99 7.53 -2.12
CA ALA A 110 -23.78 6.98 -1.53
C ALA A 110 -22.89 8.05 -0.86
N ALA A 111 -22.73 9.22 -1.51
CA ALA A 111 -21.97 10.32 -0.93
C ALA A 111 -22.63 10.88 0.33
N VAL A 112 -23.96 10.99 0.34
CA VAL A 112 -24.74 11.40 1.53
C VAL A 112 -24.58 10.35 2.65
N PHE A 113 -24.73 9.08 2.34
CA PHE A 113 -24.55 7.99 3.31
C PHE A 113 -23.16 8.00 3.94
N ALA A 114 -22.10 8.21 3.12
CA ALA A 114 -20.73 8.31 3.62
C ALA A 114 -20.54 9.49 4.59
N ALA A 115 -21.16 10.64 4.31
CA ALA A 115 -21.06 11.83 5.15
C ALA A 115 -21.88 11.71 6.45
N GLU A 116 -23.11 11.22 6.38
CA GLU A 116 -24.07 11.26 7.50
C GLU A 116 -23.96 10.03 8.41
N GLU A 117 -23.87 8.82 7.84
CA GLU A 117 -23.86 7.58 8.61
C GLU A 117 -22.44 7.12 8.98
N LEU A 118 -21.49 7.17 8.04
CA LEU A 118 -20.12 6.76 8.29
C LEU A 118 -19.24 7.91 8.80
N ASN A 119 -19.74 9.16 8.75
CA ASN A 119 -19.06 10.38 9.17
C ASN A 119 -17.66 10.55 8.51
N ASP A 120 -17.52 10.08 7.27
CA ASP A 120 -16.27 10.13 6.50
C ASP A 120 -16.41 11.09 5.31
N GLN A 121 -16.00 12.33 5.55
CA GLN A 121 -16.07 13.40 4.56
C GLN A 121 -15.14 13.14 3.37
N SER A 122 -14.02 12.45 3.58
CA SER A 122 -13.05 12.17 2.53
C SER A 122 -13.62 11.18 1.51
N VAL A 123 -14.31 10.14 1.98
CA VAL A 123 -15.01 9.17 1.14
C VAL A 123 -16.20 9.82 0.42
N SER A 124 -16.99 10.66 1.12
CA SER A 124 -18.08 11.40 0.50
C SER A 124 -17.61 12.30 -0.65
N MET A 125 -16.52 13.03 -0.46
CA MET A 125 -15.92 13.85 -1.52
C MET A 125 -15.40 12.99 -2.69
N ALA A 126 -14.77 11.86 -2.40
CA ALA A 126 -14.28 10.96 -3.42
C ALA A 126 -15.43 10.43 -4.30
N ILE A 127 -16.55 10.01 -3.69
CA ILE A 127 -17.74 9.52 -4.39
C ILE A 127 -18.39 10.64 -5.21
N SER A 128 -18.54 11.86 -4.63
CA SER A 128 -19.15 12.99 -5.33
C SER A 128 -18.34 13.45 -6.53
N THR A 129 -17.03 13.44 -6.44
CA THR A 129 -16.11 13.75 -7.55
C THR A 129 -16.23 12.71 -8.67
N ALA A 130 -16.32 11.43 -8.31
CA ALA A 130 -16.54 10.34 -9.26
C ALA A 130 -17.89 10.45 -9.98
N ALA A 131 -18.95 10.86 -9.27
CA ALA A 131 -20.27 11.09 -9.84
C ALA A 131 -20.28 12.21 -10.91
N GLY A 132 -19.48 13.24 -10.73
CA GLY A 132 -19.32 14.36 -11.67
C GLY A 132 -18.55 14.00 -12.93
N SER A 133 -17.71 12.96 -12.89
CA SER A 133 -16.80 12.55 -13.98
C SER A 133 -17.30 11.35 -14.79
N GLY A 134 -18.53 10.88 -14.55
CA GLY A 134 -19.15 9.80 -15.35
C GLY A 134 -18.64 8.39 -15.08
N GLY A 135 -17.91 8.16 -14.03
CA GLY A 135 -17.45 6.83 -13.62
C GLY A 135 -16.62 6.85 -12.36
N ALA A 136 -16.70 5.80 -11.57
CA ALA A 136 -16.01 5.66 -10.29
C ALA A 136 -14.49 5.62 -10.47
N LEU A 137 -13.84 6.77 -10.45
CA LEU A 137 -12.39 6.86 -10.26
C LEU A 137 -12.10 6.72 -8.77
N ILE A 138 -11.60 5.55 -8.38
CA ILE A 138 -11.08 5.36 -7.03
C ILE A 138 -9.83 6.23 -6.88
N PRO A 139 -9.75 7.11 -5.86
CA PRO A 139 -8.56 7.93 -5.64
C PRO A 139 -7.27 7.10 -5.55
N GLU A 140 -6.18 7.59 -6.12
CA GLU A 140 -4.90 6.86 -6.21
C GLU A 140 -4.36 6.46 -4.84
N ASN A 141 -4.53 7.29 -3.81
CA ASN A 141 -4.13 6.97 -2.44
C ASN A 141 -4.87 5.74 -1.90
N MET A 142 -6.19 5.61 -2.13
CA MET A 142 -6.96 4.43 -1.72
C MET A 142 -6.55 3.18 -2.50
N GLN A 143 -6.21 3.32 -3.78
CA GLN A 143 -5.69 2.21 -4.59
C GLN A 143 -4.35 1.72 -4.07
N ASN A 144 -3.44 2.63 -3.75
CA ASN A 144 -2.11 2.28 -3.22
C ASN A 144 -2.19 1.55 -1.88
N GLU A 145 -3.09 1.96 -0.97
CA GLU A 145 -3.33 1.26 0.29
C GLU A 145 -3.78 -0.20 0.08
N VAL A 146 -4.67 -0.44 -0.87
CA VAL A 146 -5.13 -1.80 -1.18
C VAL A 146 -4.02 -2.63 -1.82
N ILE A 147 -3.22 -2.04 -2.71
CA ILE A 147 -2.08 -2.71 -3.33
C ILE A 147 -1.04 -3.11 -2.28
N GLU A 148 -0.78 -2.26 -1.28
CA GLU A 148 0.12 -2.57 -0.18
C GLU A 148 -0.41 -3.75 0.66
N LEU A 149 -1.69 -3.72 1.04
CA LEU A 149 -2.33 -4.83 1.77
C LEU A 149 -2.35 -6.14 0.98
N LEU A 150 -2.45 -6.10 -0.35
CA LEU A 150 -2.37 -7.28 -1.20
C LEU A 150 -0.94 -7.82 -1.31
N SER A 151 0.09 -6.97 -1.26
CA SER A 151 1.48 -7.41 -1.36
C SER A 151 1.86 -8.40 -0.26
N ASP A 152 1.29 -8.24 0.92
CA ASP A 152 1.52 -9.13 2.05
C ASP A 152 0.76 -10.46 1.98
N ARG A 153 -0.21 -10.59 1.07
CA ARG A 153 -1.08 -11.77 0.96
C ARG A 153 -0.76 -12.63 -0.25
N THR A 154 -0.40 -12.01 -1.38
CA THR A 154 -0.14 -12.72 -2.63
C THR A 154 1.26 -13.33 -2.65
N ILE A 155 1.35 -14.59 -3.09
CA ILE A 155 2.62 -15.33 -3.15
C ILE A 155 3.56 -14.74 -4.20
N VAL A 156 3.02 -14.41 -5.36
CA VAL A 156 3.84 -13.92 -6.48
C VAL A 156 4.56 -12.63 -6.09
N ARG A 157 3.88 -11.74 -5.37
CA ARG A 157 4.50 -10.50 -4.86
C ARG A 157 5.52 -10.76 -3.75
N LYS A 158 5.23 -11.69 -2.83
CA LYS A 158 6.17 -12.12 -1.79
C LYS A 158 7.45 -12.72 -2.35
N LEU A 159 7.37 -13.43 -3.46
CA LEU A 159 8.52 -13.97 -4.16
C LEU A 159 9.33 -12.92 -4.92
N GLY A 160 8.90 -11.65 -4.90
CA GLY A 160 9.66 -10.53 -5.45
C GLY A 160 9.29 -10.13 -6.87
N ALA A 161 8.11 -10.53 -7.36
CA ALA A 161 7.63 -10.11 -8.67
C ALA A 161 7.59 -8.57 -8.78
N ARG A 162 8.16 -8.05 -9.86
CA ARG A 162 8.28 -6.62 -10.09
C ARG A 162 6.94 -6.01 -10.52
N SER A 163 6.51 -4.97 -9.83
CA SER A 163 5.37 -4.15 -10.25
C SER A 163 5.82 -3.06 -11.22
N ILE A 164 5.12 -2.93 -12.34
CA ILE A 164 5.34 -1.88 -13.34
C ILE A 164 4.04 -1.12 -13.54
N PRO A 165 4.02 0.21 -13.39
CA PRO A 165 2.81 1.01 -13.61
C PRO A 165 2.41 1.00 -15.09
N LEU A 166 1.10 0.92 -15.36
CA LEU A 166 0.50 0.91 -16.69
C LEU A 166 -0.40 2.15 -16.87
N PRO A 167 0.16 3.35 -17.06
CA PRO A 167 -0.63 4.60 -17.02
C PRO A 167 -1.75 4.67 -18.04
N ASN A 168 -1.59 3.98 -19.17
CA ASN A 168 -2.59 3.97 -20.26
C ASN A 168 -3.23 2.59 -20.48
N GLY A 169 -3.12 1.68 -19.50
CA GLY A 169 -3.66 0.33 -19.61
C GLY A 169 -2.90 -0.61 -20.56
N ASN A 170 -2.01 -0.10 -21.39
CA ASN A 170 -1.19 -0.87 -22.32
C ASN A 170 0.26 -0.39 -22.25
N LEU A 171 1.20 -1.32 -22.20
CA LEU A 171 2.63 -1.04 -22.22
C LEU A 171 3.34 -2.04 -23.12
N SER A 172 4.18 -1.55 -24.05
CA SER A 172 5.09 -2.36 -24.84
C SER A 172 6.51 -2.18 -24.29
N LEU A 173 7.12 -3.29 -23.86
CA LEU A 173 8.48 -3.31 -23.36
C LEU A 173 9.38 -3.99 -24.38
N PRO A 174 10.38 -3.30 -24.95
CA PRO A 174 11.33 -3.93 -25.85
C PRO A 174 12.18 -4.94 -25.08
N ARG A 175 12.31 -6.13 -25.63
CA ARG A 175 13.15 -7.22 -25.12
C ARG A 175 14.17 -7.61 -26.16
N SER A 176 15.42 -7.83 -25.74
CA SER A 176 16.41 -8.47 -26.61
C SER A 176 16.04 -9.96 -26.79
N ALA A 177 15.69 -10.35 -28.01
CA ALA A 177 15.37 -11.74 -28.36
C ALA A 177 16.64 -12.52 -28.75
N GLY A 178 17.73 -11.84 -29.04
CA GLY A 178 19.02 -12.44 -29.33
C GLY A 178 20.13 -11.40 -29.22
N GLY A 179 21.18 -11.72 -28.50
CA GLY A 179 22.37 -10.87 -28.40
C GLY A 179 23.29 -11.02 -29.59
N ALA A 180 24.21 -10.06 -29.74
CA ALA A 180 25.29 -10.18 -30.70
C ALA A 180 26.16 -11.41 -30.35
N THR A 181 26.51 -12.22 -31.36
CA THR A 181 27.41 -13.37 -31.21
C THR A 181 28.84 -12.95 -31.55
N ALA A 182 29.76 -13.17 -30.63
CA ALA A 182 31.17 -12.95 -30.87
C ALA A 182 31.76 -14.23 -31.49
N SER A 183 32.55 -14.09 -32.53
CA SER A 183 33.25 -15.19 -33.17
C SER A 183 34.74 -14.83 -33.36
N TYR A 184 35.61 -15.83 -33.18
CA TYR A 184 37.01 -15.67 -33.52
C TYR A 184 37.17 -15.83 -35.05
N THR A 185 37.80 -14.86 -35.67
CA THR A 185 38.07 -14.88 -37.12
C THR A 185 39.57 -14.93 -37.31
N GLY A 186 40.03 -15.84 -38.14
CA GLY A 186 41.45 -15.92 -38.51
C GLY A 186 41.86 -14.80 -39.46
N GLU A 187 43.14 -14.51 -39.51
CA GLU A 187 43.72 -13.49 -40.37
C GLU A 187 43.33 -13.73 -41.83
N GLY A 188 42.78 -12.67 -42.48
CA GLY A 188 42.33 -12.74 -43.91
C GLY A 188 40.97 -13.39 -44.15
N LYS A 189 40.17 -13.70 -43.13
CA LYS A 189 38.80 -14.20 -43.29
C LYS A 189 37.76 -13.13 -42.89
N ASP A 190 36.64 -13.10 -43.61
CA ASP A 190 35.54 -12.19 -43.34
C ASP A 190 34.93 -12.47 -41.97
N ALA A 191 34.69 -11.37 -41.21
CA ALA A 191 33.98 -11.43 -39.94
C ALA A 191 32.48 -11.75 -40.19
N LYS A 192 31.95 -12.74 -39.44
CA LYS A 192 30.50 -12.99 -39.48
C LYS A 192 29.76 -11.86 -38.77
N SER A 193 28.92 -11.17 -39.51
CA SER A 193 28.04 -10.16 -38.88
C SER A 193 26.94 -10.87 -38.08
N SER A 194 26.68 -10.39 -36.89
CA SER A 194 25.55 -10.82 -36.10
C SER A 194 24.60 -9.64 -35.86
N GLU A 195 23.32 -9.87 -36.05
CA GLU A 195 22.29 -8.89 -35.80
C GLU A 195 21.62 -9.15 -34.45
N SER A 196 21.51 -8.09 -33.64
CA SER A 196 20.69 -8.14 -32.43
C SER A 196 19.21 -8.14 -32.81
N LYS A 197 18.49 -9.14 -32.36
CA LYS A 197 17.04 -9.22 -32.57
C LYS A 197 16.32 -8.67 -31.33
N PHE A 198 15.39 -7.76 -31.60
CA PHE A 198 14.53 -7.20 -30.58
C PHE A 198 13.11 -7.73 -30.79
N ASP A 199 12.44 -7.98 -29.69
CA ASP A 199 11.04 -8.39 -29.61
C ASP A 199 10.31 -7.51 -28.60
N ASP A 200 8.99 -7.42 -28.70
CA ASP A 200 8.17 -6.61 -27.81
C ASP A 200 7.35 -7.48 -26.89
N VAL A 201 7.47 -7.23 -25.59
CA VAL A 201 6.55 -7.79 -24.59
C VAL A 201 5.40 -6.80 -24.39
N LYS A 202 4.22 -7.16 -24.90
CA LYS A 202 3.01 -6.36 -24.74
C LYS A 202 2.29 -6.72 -23.44
N LEU A 203 2.10 -5.72 -22.59
CA LEU A 203 1.33 -5.82 -21.36
C LEU A 203 0.01 -5.09 -21.58
N ASN A 204 -1.10 -5.79 -21.35
CA ASN A 204 -2.45 -5.24 -21.44
C ASN A 204 -3.13 -5.36 -20.08
N ALA A 205 -3.72 -4.27 -19.61
CA ALA A 205 -4.48 -4.28 -18.37
C ALA A 205 -5.72 -5.20 -18.51
N LYS A 206 -5.99 -5.95 -17.47
CA LYS A 206 -7.18 -6.78 -17.33
C LYS A 206 -7.96 -6.34 -16.10
N THR A 207 -9.28 -6.37 -16.18
CA THR A 207 -10.14 -5.95 -15.08
C THR A 207 -10.53 -7.16 -14.24
N MET A 208 -10.35 -7.05 -12.92
CA MET A 208 -10.80 -8.04 -11.96
C MET A 208 -11.94 -7.44 -11.13
N ILE A 209 -13.02 -8.18 -10.95
CA ILE A 209 -14.19 -7.76 -10.18
C ILE A 209 -14.36 -8.72 -9.01
N ALA A 210 -14.47 -8.19 -7.81
CA ALA A 210 -14.84 -8.92 -6.61
C ALA A 210 -16.28 -8.57 -6.21
N LEU A 211 -17.11 -9.56 -5.93
CA LEU A 211 -18.48 -9.39 -5.47
C LEU A 211 -18.61 -9.92 -4.04
N VAL A 212 -19.00 -9.02 -3.14
CA VAL A 212 -19.27 -9.38 -1.73
C VAL A 212 -20.73 -9.10 -1.43
N PRO A 213 -21.57 -10.14 -1.26
CA PRO A 213 -22.97 -9.96 -0.90
C PRO A 213 -23.09 -9.50 0.56
N MET A 214 -23.80 -8.41 0.81
CA MET A 214 -24.08 -7.89 2.14
C MET A 214 -25.57 -7.69 2.34
N SER A 215 -26.07 -7.97 3.56
CA SER A 215 -27.45 -7.67 3.88
C SER A 215 -27.63 -6.20 4.29
N ASN A 216 -28.77 -5.60 3.94
CA ASN A 216 -29.09 -4.22 4.33
C ASN A 216 -29.11 -4.02 5.84
N GLN A 217 -29.44 -5.04 6.62
CA GLN A 217 -29.40 -5.00 8.09
C GLN A 217 -27.96 -4.93 8.61
N LEU A 218 -27.03 -5.60 7.94
CA LEU A 218 -25.61 -5.56 8.29
C LEU A 218 -25.04 -4.17 8.02
N ILE A 219 -25.39 -3.57 6.89
CA ILE A 219 -24.96 -2.21 6.51
C ILE A 219 -25.53 -1.16 7.47
N GLY A 220 -26.82 -1.22 7.80
CA GLY A 220 -27.48 -0.26 8.70
C GLY A 220 -27.05 -0.35 10.17
N ARG A 221 -26.38 -1.46 10.56
CA ARG A 221 -25.77 -1.66 11.89
C ARG A 221 -24.25 -1.68 11.82
N ALA A 222 -23.70 -1.21 10.70
CA ALA A 222 -22.27 -1.24 10.43
C ALA A 222 -21.49 -0.49 11.52
N GLY A 223 -20.69 -1.27 12.26
CA GLY A 223 -19.67 -0.75 13.15
C GLY A 223 -18.30 -1.10 12.60
N PHE A 224 -17.27 -0.60 13.24
CA PHE A 224 -15.86 -0.84 12.89
C PHE A 224 -15.51 -2.31 12.57
N ASN A 225 -16.08 -3.25 13.31
CA ASN A 225 -15.83 -4.68 13.10
C ASN A 225 -16.38 -5.19 11.76
N VAL A 226 -17.49 -4.62 11.29
CA VAL A 226 -18.11 -5.01 10.01
C VAL A 226 -17.28 -4.48 8.84
N GLU A 227 -16.80 -3.26 8.94
CA GLU A 227 -15.90 -2.66 7.93
C GLU A 227 -14.65 -3.52 7.75
N GLN A 228 -13.99 -3.92 8.84
CA GLN A 228 -12.80 -4.76 8.77
C GLN A 228 -13.09 -6.15 8.20
N LEU A 229 -14.23 -6.74 8.55
CA LEU A 229 -14.62 -8.04 8.01
C LEU A 229 -14.79 -7.97 6.49
N VAL A 230 -15.52 -6.96 5.99
CA VAL A 230 -15.73 -6.75 4.56
C VAL A 230 -14.40 -6.52 3.83
N LEU A 231 -13.51 -5.69 4.41
CA LEU A 231 -12.18 -5.47 3.85
C LEU A 231 -11.38 -6.78 3.74
N GLN A 232 -11.39 -7.60 4.79
CA GLN A 232 -10.68 -8.88 4.79
C GLN A 232 -11.25 -9.86 3.76
N ASP A 233 -12.56 -9.90 3.59
CA ASP A 233 -13.21 -10.76 2.60
C ASP A 233 -12.84 -10.34 1.17
N ILE A 234 -12.90 -9.04 0.89
CA ILE A 234 -12.50 -8.48 -0.41
C ILE A 234 -11.03 -8.80 -0.71
N LEU A 235 -10.13 -8.48 0.22
CA LEU A 235 -8.69 -8.73 0.05
C LEU A 235 -8.38 -10.21 -0.12
N THR A 236 -9.07 -11.08 0.61
CA THR A 236 -8.89 -12.53 0.49
C THR A 236 -9.35 -13.03 -0.87
N ALA A 237 -10.53 -12.61 -1.32
CA ALA A 237 -11.05 -12.99 -2.63
C ALA A 237 -10.13 -12.53 -3.78
N ILE A 238 -9.66 -11.28 -3.71
CA ILE A 238 -8.75 -10.71 -4.70
C ILE A 238 -7.41 -11.46 -4.68
N SER A 239 -6.81 -11.68 -3.50
CA SER A 239 -5.50 -12.32 -3.39
C SER A 239 -5.49 -13.75 -3.92
N VAL A 240 -6.52 -14.54 -3.61
CA VAL A 240 -6.66 -15.91 -4.12
C VAL A 240 -6.83 -15.93 -5.64
N ARG A 241 -7.63 -15.01 -6.18
CA ARG A 241 -7.85 -14.91 -7.63
C ARG A 241 -6.60 -14.41 -8.36
N GLU A 242 -5.88 -13.46 -7.77
CA GLU A 242 -4.62 -12.93 -8.30
C GLU A 242 -3.55 -14.03 -8.34
N ASP A 243 -3.35 -14.77 -7.25
CA ASP A 243 -2.40 -15.89 -7.20
C ASP A 243 -2.74 -16.95 -8.27
N LYS A 244 -4.03 -17.32 -8.39
CA LYS A 244 -4.47 -18.27 -9.42
C LYS A 244 -4.18 -17.74 -10.83
N ALA A 245 -4.42 -16.46 -11.07
CA ALA A 245 -4.22 -15.83 -12.35
C ALA A 245 -2.74 -15.83 -12.76
N PHE A 246 -1.87 -15.35 -11.88
CA PHE A 246 -0.45 -15.30 -12.15
C PHE A 246 0.22 -16.67 -12.25
N MET A 247 -0.29 -17.66 -11.54
CA MET A 247 0.24 -19.03 -11.62
C MET A 247 -0.25 -19.76 -12.87
N ARG A 248 -1.54 -19.71 -13.21
CA ARG A 248 -2.14 -20.70 -14.11
C ARG A 248 -2.96 -20.18 -15.28
N ASP A 249 -3.49 -18.95 -15.24
CA ASP A 249 -4.33 -18.46 -16.34
C ASP A 249 -3.58 -18.47 -17.68
N ASP A 250 -4.28 -18.77 -18.75
CA ASP A 250 -3.71 -19.00 -20.08
C ASP A 250 -3.75 -17.76 -21.01
N GLY A 251 -4.36 -16.68 -20.54
CA GLY A 251 -4.53 -15.45 -21.33
C GLY A 251 -5.69 -15.49 -22.30
N THR A 252 -6.52 -16.54 -22.27
CA THR A 252 -7.74 -16.59 -23.09
C THR A 252 -8.84 -15.72 -22.48
N GLY A 253 -9.68 -15.14 -23.32
CA GLY A 253 -10.72 -14.21 -22.89
C GLY A 253 -10.13 -12.99 -22.17
N ASP A 254 -10.66 -12.68 -20.99
CA ASP A 254 -10.25 -11.50 -20.20
C ASP A 254 -9.26 -11.84 -19.08
N THR A 255 -8.62 -13.00 -19.13
CA THR A 255 -7.63 -13.41 -18.12
C THR A 255 -6.21 -12.96 -18.48
N PRO A 256 -5.33 -12.73 -17.49
CA PRO A 256 -3.92 -12.49 -17.75
C PRO A 256 -3.19 -13.79 -18.12
N ILE A 257 -1.99 -13.68 -18.67
CA ILE A 257 -1.14 -14.84 -18.96
C ILE A 257 -0.32 -15.16 -17.70
N GLY A 258 -0.56 -16.34 -17.13
CA GLY A 258 0.16 -16.84 -15.96
C GLY A 258 1.47 -17.55 -16.28
N MET A 259 2.22 -17.89 -15.23
CA MET A 259 3.54 -18.57 -15.36
C MET A 259 3.45 -19.90 -16.09
N LYS A 260 2.41 -20.71 -15.83
CA LYS A 260 2.21 -21.98 -16.53
C LYS A 260 2.09 -21.81 -18.04
N ALA A 261 1.26 -20.85 -18.48
CA ALA A 261 1.09 -20.58 -19.91
C ALA A 261 2.39 -20.10 -20.56
N ARG A 262 3.15 -19.27 -19.87
CA ARG A 262 4.48 -18.83 -20.34
C ARG A 262 5.49 -19.99 -20.38
N ALA A 263 5.52 -20.82 -19.35
CA ALA A 263 6.37 -22.01 -19.32
C ALA A 263 6.04 -22.96 -20.47
N THR A 264 4.76 -23.15 -20.78
CA THR A 264 4.32 -23.94 -21.95
C THR A 264 4.81 -23.32 -23.26
N GLN A 265 4.62 -22.01 -23.44
CA GLN A 265 5.04 -21.28 -24.64
C GLN A 265 6.56 -21.37 -24.88
N TRP A 266 7.36 -21.40 -23.81
CA TRP A 266 8.81 -21.47 -23.90
C TRP A 266 9.37 -22.89 -23.79
N ASN A 267 8.50 -23.91 -23.80
CA ASN A 267 8.87 -25.32 -23.60
C ASN A 267 9.70 -25.55 -22.31
N ARG A 268 9.24 -24.94 -21.22
CA ARG A 268 9.87 -25.00 -19.89
C ARG A 268 8.99 -25.75 -18.89
N LEU A 269 8.30 -26.77 -19.34
CA LEU A 269 7.56 -27.71 -18.51
C LEU A 269 8.36 -28.98 -18.31
N LEU A 270 8.49 -29.41 -17.06
CA LEU A 270 9.06 -30.70 -16.70
C LEU A 270 7.92 -31.59 -16.16
N PRO A 271 7.30 -32.41 -17.00
CA PRO A 271 6.29 -33.36 -16.54
C PRO A 271 6.92 -34.43 -15.64
N TRP A 272 6.18 -34.85 -14.62
CA TRP A 272 6.57 -36.02 -13.87
C TRP A 272 6.37 -37.27 -14.75
N GLU A 273 7.38 -38.12 -14.83
CA GLU A 273 7.29 -39.32 -15.65
C GLU A 273 6.26 -40.29 -15.07
N ALA A 274 5.30 -40.70 -15.89
CA ALA A 274 4.28 -41.66 -15.51
C ALA A 274 4.92 -42.99 -15.05
N GLY A 275 4.54 -43.44 -13.86
CA GLY A 275 5.11 -44.63 -13.25
C GLY A 275 6.37 -44.42 -12.41
N SER A 276 6.95 -43.23 -12.39
CA SER A 276 8.06 -42.94 -11.49
C SER A 276 7.60 -42.97 -10.03
N THR A 277 8.33 -43.69 -9.20
CA THR A 277 8.04 -43.75 -7.77
C THR A 277 8.50 -42.47 -7.09
N ILE A 278 7.62 -41.84 -6.29
CA ILE A 278 8.00 -40.70 -5.47
C ILE A 278 8.89 -41.22 -4.33
N ASN A 279 10.17 -41.18 -4.52
CA ASN A 279 11.19 -41.45 -3.51
C ASN A 279 12.12 -40.25 -3.35
N LEU A 280 12.99 -40.30 -2.36
CA LEU A 280 13.90 -39.23 -2.02
C LEU A 280 14.77 -38.79 -3.20
N ASN A 281 15.39 -39.73 -3.87
CA ASN A 281 16.33 -39.44 -4.95
C ASN A 281 15.63 -38.85 -6.18
N THR A 282 14.46 -39.38 -6.56
CA THR A 282 13.70 -38.86 -7.70
C THR A 282 13.18 -37.46 -7.46
N VAL A 283 12.70 -37.17 -6.26
CA VAL A 283 12.22 -35.82 -5.92
C VAL A 283 13.36 -34.80 -5.98
N ASP A 284 14.51 -35.14 -5.40
CA ASP A 284 15.67 -34.26 -5.37
C ASP A 284 16.20 -33.97 -6.78
N GLU A 285 16.31 -35.01 -7.62
CA GLU A 285 16.71 -34.89 -9.02
C GLU A 285 15.76 -34.00 -9.83
N TYR A 286 14.43 -34.12 -9.62
CA TYR A 286 13.46 -33.25 -10.31
C TYR A 286 13.58 -31.81 -9.88
N LEU A 287 13.80 -31.51 -8.59
CA LEU A 287 14.03 -30.16 -8.12
C LEU A 287 15.28 -29.55 -8.74
N ASP A 288 16.36 -30.32 -8.84
CA ASP A 288 17.60 -29.89 -9.51
C ASP A 288 17.41 -29.63 -11.01
N LYS A 289 16.67 -30.51 -11.69
CA LYS A 289 16.32 -30.32 -13.12
C LYS A 289 15.52 -29.03 -13.35
N ILE A 290 14.61 -28.67 -12.43
CA ILE A 290 13.85 -27.40 -12.52
C ILE A 290 14.80 -26.20 -12.41
N ILE A 291 15.73 -26.21 -11.46
CA ILE A 291 16.71 -25.14 -11.29
C ILE A 291 17.62 -25.07 -12.54
N LEU A 292 18.13 -26.20 -13.00
CA LEU A 292 18.96 -26.28 -14.20
C LEU A 292 18.24 -25.71 -15.43
N MET A 293 16.97 -26.03 -15.60
CA MET A 293 16.17 -25.51 -16.71
C MET A 293 16.02 -23.98 -16.68
N ALA A 294 16.00 -23.38 -15.51
CA ALA A 294 16.01 -21.92 -15.36
C ALA A 294 17.41 -21.36 -15.72
N MET A 295 18.48 -21.97 -15.26
CA MET A 295 19.86 -21.59 -15.59
C MET A 295 20.16 -21.69 -17.08
N ASP A 296 19.76 -22.79 -17.73
CA ASP A 296 19.90 -23.00 -19.19
C ASP A 296 19.07 -21.99 -20.01
N GLY A 297 18.10 -21.33 -19.36
CA GLY A 297 17.35 -20.24 -19.95
C GLY A 297 18.05 -18.89 -19.95
N ASN A 298 19.34 -18.84 -19.58
CA ASN A 298 20.08 -17.59 -19.36
C ASN A 298 19.44 -16.65 -18.35
N SER A 299 18.74 -17.18 -17.34
CA SER A 299 18.27 -16.38 -16.21
C SER A 299 19.45 -15.86 -15.41
N LEU A 300 19.35 -14.62 -14.94
CA LEU A 300 20.36 -14.04 -14.07
C LEU A 300 20.30 -14.60 -12.63
N MET A 301 19.26 -15.38 -12.30
CA MET A 301 19.05 -16.02 -10.98
C MET A 301 19.14 -15.04 -9.80
N ILE A 302 18.67 -13.82 -9.99
CA ILE A 302 18.80 -12.73 -8.99
C ILE A 302 17.72 -12.83 -7.92
N ARG A 303 16.46 -13.11 -8.32
CA ARG A 303 15.30 -13.15 -7.44
C ARG A 303 14.47 -14.41 -7.62
N CYS A 304 15.13 -15.53 -7.64
CA CYS A 304 14.45 -16.80 -7.80
C CYS A 304 13.64 -17.18 -6.57
N GLY A 305 12.55 -17.90 -6.80
CA GLY A 305 11.75 -18.44 -5.72
C GLY A 305 10.88 -19.61 -6.13
N TRP A 306 10.47 -20.38 -5.12
CA TRP A 306 9.62 -21.56 -5.25
C TRP A 306 8.18 -21.22 -4.91
N GLY A 307 7.25 -21.59 -5.79
CA GLY A 307 5.80 -21.54 -5.54
C GLY A 307 5.20 -22.94 -5.61
N MET A 308 4.47 -23.36 -4.58
CA MET A 308 3.85 -24.69 -4.57
C MET A 308 2.56 -24.75 -3.77
N SER A 309 1.82 -25.85 -3.89
CA SER A 309 0.61 -26.07 -3.08
C SER A 309 0.97 -26.40 -1.62
N ASN A 310 0.06 -26.11 -0.70
CA ASN A 310 0.21 -26.43 0.73
C ASN A 310 0.51 -27.93 0.95
N ARG A 311 -0.15 -28.81 0.17
CA ARG A 311 0.08 -30.25 0.26
C ARG A 311 1.49 -30.64 -0.15
N THR A 312 1.99 -30.09 -1.25
CA THR A 312 3.35 -30.35 -1.73
C THR A 312 4.39 -29.85 -0.74
N TYR A 313 4.19 -28.64 -0.22
CA TYR A 313 5.03 -28.05 0.81
C TYR A 313 5.16 -28.98 2.03
N MET A 314 4.03 -29.40 2.60
CA MET A 314 4.04 -30.28 3.77
C MET A 314 4.64 -31.66 3.48
N LYS A 315 4.49 -32.16 2.24
CA LYS A 315 5.12 -33.41 1.82
C LYS A 315 6.64 -33.29 1.79
N LEU A 316 7.18 -32.24 1.20
CA LEU A 316 8.62 -31.98 1.15
C LEU A 316 9.20 -31.72 2.55
N PHE A 317 8.50 -30.88 3.35
CA PHE A 317 8.89 -30.56 4.72
C PHE A 317 8.95 -31.79 5.64
N GLY A 318 8.04 -32.76 5.42
CA GLY A 318 7.97 -34.01 6.16
C GLY A 318 8.87 -35.11 5.65
N LEU A 319 9.61 -34.89 4.53
CA LEU A 319 10.46 -35.91 3.94
C LEU A 319 11.65 -36.22 4.86
N ARG A 320 11.90 -37.53 5.05
CA ARG A 320 12.99 -38.00 5.90
C ARG A 320 13.87 -38.98 5.13
N ASP A 321 15.16 -38.98 5.48
CA ASP A 321 16.13 -39.97 4.97
C ASP A 321 15.95 -41.33 5.65
N GLY A 322 16.74 -42.32 5.24
CA GLY A 322 16.73 -43.66 5.83
C GLY A 322 17.12 -43.69 7.33
N ASN A 323 17.73 -42.63 7.83
CA ASN A 323 18.13 -42.47 9.24
C ASN A 323 17.12 -41.66 10.07
N GLY A 324 16.04 -41.19 9.44
CA GLY A 324 14.99 -40.40 10.10
C GLY A 324 15.23 -38.89 10.19
N ASN A 325 16.35 -38.38 9.63
CA ASN A 325 16.62 -36.93 9.58
C ASN A 325 15.79 -36.26 8.50
N LYS A 326 15.49 -34.98 8.69
CA LYS A 326 14.82 -34.17 7.65
C LYS A 326 15.76 -33.96 6.47
N VAL A 327 15.25 -34.19 5.26
CA VAL A 327 16.03 -34.02 4.02
C VAL A 327 16.25 -32.54 3.70
N TYR A 328 15.22 -31.73 3.90
CA TYR A 328 15.26 -30.29 3.66
C TYR A 328 15.05 -29.52 4.98
N PRO A 329 16.06 -29.48 5.87
CA PRO A 329 15.93 -28.76 7.14
C PRO A 329 15.77 -27.24 6.94
N GLU A 330 16.31 -26.69 5.85
CA GLU A 330 16.21 -25.28 5.47
C GLU A 330 14.77 -24.83 5.19
N MET A 331 13.85 -25.72 4.90
CA MET A 331 12.43 -25.36 4.76
C MET A 331 11.81 -24.79 6.04
N ALA A 332 12.39 -25.09 7.20
CA ALA A 332 11.99 -24.47 8.46
C ALA A 332 12.29 -22.96 8.48
N GLN A 333 13.23 -22.51 7.68
CA GLN A 333 13.60 -21.11 7.49
C GLN A 333 12.91 -20.47 6.27
N GLY A 334 11.99 -21.18 5.63
CA GLY A 334 11.31 -20.71 4.42
C GLY A 334 12.13 -20.76 3.15
N MET A 335 13.17 -21.62 3.10
CA MET A 335 14.06 -21.80 1.95
C MET A 335 14.06 -23.25 1.47
N LEU A 336 14.25 -23.46 0.17
CA LEU A 336 14.44 -24.76 -0.44
C LEU A 336 15.59 -24.66 -1.45
N LYS A 337 16.62 -25.47 -1.28
CA LYS A 337 17.84 -25.44 -2.12
C LYS A 337 18.44 -24.05 -2.27
N GLY A 338 18.41 -23.25 -1.19
CA GLY A 338 18.97 -21.88 -1.15
C GLY A 338 18.04 -20.79 -1.68
N TYR A 339 16.83 -21.11 -2.14
CA TYR A 339 15.86 -20.14 -2.66
C TYR A 339 14.62 -20.04 -1.77
N PRO A 340 14.01 -18.84 -1.64
CA PRO A 340 12.81 -18.65 -0.85
C PRO A 340 11.64 -19.49 -1.38
N ILE A 341 10.83 -20.00 -0.46
CA ILE A 341 9.67 -20.83 -0.79
C ILE A 341 8.40 -20.19 -0.25
N GLN A 342 7.36 -20.19 -1.06
CA GLN A 342 6.02 -19.79 -0.68
C GLN A 342 5.01 -20.87 -1.10
N HIS A 343 3.91 -20.98 -0.36
CA HIS A 343 2.88 -21.97 -0.63
C HIS A 343 1.48 -21.38 -0.61
N THR A 344 0.59 -21.86 -1.47
CA THR A 344 -0.79 -21.36 -1.61
C THR A 344 -1.79 -22.49 -1.81
N SER A 345 -3.02 -22.21 -1.45
CA SER A 345 -4.18 -23.04 -1.80
C SER A 345 -4.68 -22.77 -3.23
N ALA A 346 -4.21 -21.70 -3.89
CA ALA A 346 -4.62 -21.36 -5.27
C ALA A 346 -4.09 -22.35 -6.31
N ILE A 347 -3.00 -23.09 -6.00
CA ILE A 347 -2.47 -24.15 -6.85
C ILE A 347 -3.27 -25.43 -6.60
N PRO A 348 -3.92 -26.00 -7.63
CA PRO A 348 -4.73 -27.20 -7.48
C PRO A 348 -3.90 -28.41 -7.10
N VAL A 349 -4.54 -29.34 -6.40
CA VAL A 349 -3.92 -30.59 -5.92
C VAL A 349 -4.57 -31.85 -6.52
N ASN A 350 -5.47 -31.65 -7.47
CA ASN A 350 -6.27 -32.69 -8.13
C ASN A 350 -5.98 -32.76 -9.63
N LEU A 351 -4.73 -32.56 -10.01
CA LEU A 351 -4.28 -32.65 -11.40
C LEU A 351 -3.84 -34.07 -11.77
N GLY A 352 -3.51 -34.24 -13.06
CA GLY A 352 -3.09 -35.51 -13.64
C GLY A 352 -4.21 -36.53 -13.80
N GLU A 353 -3.92 -37.66 -14.40
CA GLU A 353 -4.87 -38.77 -14.62
C GLU A 353 -5.33 -39.40 -13.31
N SER A 354 -4.48 -39.42 -12.30
CA SER A 354 -4.80 -39.94 -10.97
C SER A 354 -5.66 -38.97 -10.12
N GLY A 355 -5.80 -37.71 -10.53
CA GLY A 355 -6.45 -36.65 -9.76
C GLY A 355 -5.77 -36.32 -8.42
N LYS A 356 -4.47 -36.65 -8.29
CA LYS A 356 -3.70 -36.46 -7.06
C LYS A 356 -2.40 -35.68 -7.27
N GLU A 357 -2.21 -35.12 -8.45
CA GLU A 357 -1.00 -34.38 -8.82
C GLU A 357 -1.14 -32.88 -8.48
N SER A 358 -0.01 -32.23 -8.37
CA SER A 358 0.09 -30.79 -8.14
C SER A 358 1.29 -30.23 -8.86
N GLU A 359 1.34 -28.92 -9.03
CA GLU A 359 2.39 -28.21 -9.74
C GLU A 359 3.36 -27.56 -8.75
N ILE A 360 4.63 -27.50 -9.15
CA ILE A 360 5.68 -26.73 -8.49
C ILE A 360 6.18 -25.72 -9.51
N TYR A 361 6.33 -24.48 -9.08
CA TYR A 361 6.83 -23.38 -9.89
C TYR A 361 8.17 -22.91 -9.35
N PHE A 362 9.09 -22.63 -10.26
CA PHE A 362 10.34 -21.97 -9.97
C PHE A 362 10.55 -20.88 -11.02
N ALA A 363 10.77 -19.67 -10.60
CA ALA A 363 10.95 -18.53 -11.48
C ALA A 363 11.94 -17.53 -10.88
N ASP A 364 12.57 -16.74 -11.76
CA ASP A 364 13.42 -15.60 -11.45
C ASP A 364 12.65 -14.30 -11.67
#